data_f1a35b87277239c90eeda352a7b3a39a
#
_entry.id   f1a35b87277239c90eeda352a7b3a39a
#
_cell.length_a   1.000
_cell.length_b   1.000
_cell.length_c   1.000
_cell.angle_alpha   90.00
_cell.angle_beta   90.00
_cell.angle_gamma   90.00
#
_symmetry.space_group_name_H-M   'P 1'
#
loop_
_entity.id
_entity.type
_entity.pdbx_description
1 polymer ?
#
loop_
_entity_poly.entity_id
_entity_poly.type
_entity_poly.pdbx_seq_one_letter_code
_entity_poly.pdbx_strand_id
1 'polypeptide(L)'
;MKKAILLFIFLTAACIGAVLVFFQLSPGPLQETQQPKKLVAVVNGKPITASVFDNQYQRFTRRANLSQTESSSTSELKMGFLNRLIETSLLLQEAEMLGMSVSEEELNREIKQLKEDYPKDTLNETLERIGLKLEEWKEERREKLLIDNLIHRQIDSVIHVSDDEISSYYKTNKKEFERPLQVHARQIVVATEEEADALRSRILKGEDFEELARVHSLSPDAKEGGDLGVFSKGQMPEEFDQVVFRYRSGTLSKVVQSPYGFHLFKVEERFPPRSPDLEEVRDEISSRIFLKRQEAFFKEWMDSLKKQAKITIFPENL
;
A
#
# COMPACT_ATOMS: atom_id res chain seq x y z
N MET A 1 -40.83 -57.92 15.76
CA MET A 1 -41.01 -58.97 16.77
C MET A 1 -40.11 -58.61 17.95
N LYS A 2 -40.69 -58.09 19.05
CA LYS A 2 -40.82 -58.80 20.33
C LYS A 2 -39.41 -59.20 20.87
N LYS A 3 -38.97 -58.86 22.05
CA LYS A 3 -39.47 -58.67 23.41
C LYS A 3 -38.29 -58.17 24.26
N ALA A 4 -38.28 -57.26 25.13
CA ALA A 4 -38.85 -57.22 26.48
C ALA A 4 -37.86 -57.76 27.58
N ILE A 5 -37.48 -56.85 28.47
CA ILE A 5 -37.59 -56.96 29.97
C ILE A 5 -36.64 -57.95 30.65
N LEU A 6 -35.82 -57.50 31.61
CA LEU A 6 -36.05 -57.73 33.03
C LEU A 6 -35.09 -56.96 33.96
N LEU A 7 -35.70 -56.35 34.90
CA LEU A 7 -35.27 -55.73 36.13
C LEU A 7 -34.74 -56.79 37.12
N PHE A 8 -33.65 -56.54 37.89
CA PHE A 8 -33.48 -57.17 39.19
C PHE A 8 -32.78 -56.19 40.18
N ILE A 9 -33.54 -55.86 41.19
CA ILE A 9 -33.13 -55.18 42.41
C ILE A 9 -32.64 -56.28 43.37
N PHE A 10 -31.48 -56.09 44.04
CA PHE A 10 -31.27 -56.63 45.37
C PHE A 10 -30.44 -55.70 46.24
N LEU A 11 -31.05 -55.39 47.35
CA LEU A 11 -30.56 -54.62 48.46
C LEU A 11 -29.89 -55.56 49.45
N THR A 12 -28.68 -55.24 49.95
CA THR A 12 -28.29 -55.66 51.31
C THR A 12 -27.34 -54.63 51.91
N ALA A 13 -27.65 -54.36 53.17
CA ALA A 13 -27.07 -53.35 54.03
C ALA A 13 -25.84 -53.87 54.84
N ALA A 14 -25.15 -52.86 55.37
CA ALA A 14 -24.42 -52.79 56.66
C ALA A 14 -22.96 -53.24 56.70
N CYS A 15 -22.04 -52.43 57.04
CA CYS A 15 -21.44 -52.13 58.31
C CYS A 15 -20.12 -51.34 58.17
N ILE A 16 -20.11 -50.17 58.69
CA ILE A 16 -19.17 -49.54 59.63
C ILE A 16 -17.67 -49.75 59.41
N GLY A 17 -16.99 -48.66 59.10
CA GLY A 17 -15.55 -48.47 59.23
C GLY A 17 -15.17 -47.03 58.93
N ALA A 18 -15.23 -46.17 59.93
CA ALA A 18 -14.77 -44.78 59.85
C ALA A 18 -13.23 -44.76 59.70
N VAL A 19 -12.72 -44.45 58.55
CA VAL A 19 -11.34 -43.99 58.38
C VAL A 19 -11.43 -42.54 57.92
N LEU A 20 -11.15 -41.61 58.82
CA LEU A 20 -10.92 -40.19 58.57
C LEU A 20 -9.61 -40.09 57.78
N VAL A 21 -9.69 -40.08 56.44
CA VAL A 21 -8.61 -39.63 55.59
C VAL A 21 -8.79 -38.13 55.41
N PHE A 22 -7.95 -37.36 56.09
CA PHE A 22 -7.76 -35.95 55.81
C PHE A 22 -7.22 -35.81 54.36
N PHE A 23 -8.11 -35.61 53.41
CA PHE A 23 -7.73 -35.12 52.10
C PHE A 23 -7.37 -33.62 52.28
N GLN A 24 -6.05 -33.35 52.31
CA GLN A 24 -5.55 -31.99 52.08
C GLN A 24 -5.97 -31.62 50.68
N LEU A 25 -7.00 -30.77 50.56
CA LEU A 25 -7.30 -30.06 49.33
C LEU A 25 -6.13 -29.11 49.08
N SER A 26 -5.20 -29.54 48.26
CA SER A 26 -4.27 -28.62 47.57
C SER A 26 -5.16 -27.69 46.75
N PRO A 27 -5.04 -26.37 46.88
CA PRO A 27 -5.72 -25.48 45.93
C PRO A 27 -5.14 -25.79 44.55
N GLY A 28 -6.03 -26.29 43.68
CA GLY A 28 -5.67 -26.47 42.25
C GLY A 28 -5.18 -25.12 41.69
N PRO A 29 -4.38 -25.16 40.60
CA PRO A 29 -3.86 -23.94 39.99
C PRO A 29 -5.02 -22.99 39.77
N LEU A 30 -4.90 -21.79 40.32
CA LEU A 30 -5.84 -20.69 40.08
C LEU A 30 -6.04 -20.60 38.57
N GLN A 31 -7.24 -20.90 38.08
CA GLN A 31 -7.66 -20.54 36.76
C GLN A 31 -7.41 -19.02 36.64
N GLU A 32 -6.47 -18.62 35.83
CA GLU A 32 -6.32 -17.24 35.42
C GLU A 32 -7.71 -16.79 34.96
N THR A 33 -8.35 -15.99 35.74
CA THR A 33 -9.55 -15.28 35.32
C THR A 33 -9.16 -14.37 34.19
N GLN A 34 -9.37 -14.83 32.96
CA GLN A 34 -9.22 -14.01 31.78
C GLN A 34 -10.09 -12.77 31.98
N GLN A 35 -9.44 -11.63 32.22
CA GLN A 35 -10.16 -10.35 32.27
C GLN A 35 -10.99 -10.24 30.98
N PRO A 36 -12.24 -9.79 31.06
CA PRO A 36 -13.09 -9.67 29.89
C PRO A 36 -12.36 -8.81 28.85
N LYS A 37 -12.08 -9.40 27.69
CA LYS A 37 -11.37 -8.70 26.62
C LYS A 37 -12.18 -7.45 26.26
N LYS A 38 -11.64 -6.26 26.48
CA LYS A 38 -12.24 -5.00 26.03
C LYS A 38 -12.49 -5.06 24.54
N LEU A 39 -13.71 -4.77 24.10
CA LEU A 39 -14.11 -4.75 22.70
C LEU A 39 -14.15 -3.31 22.21
N VAL A 40 -13.68 -3.05 21.00
CA VAL A 40 -13.83 -1.77 20.29
C VAL A 40 -14.97 -1.82 19.29
N ALA A 41 -15.26 -3.01 18.74
CA ALA A 41 -16.44 -3.24 17.92
C ALA A 41 -16.84 -4.72 17.91
N VAL A 42 -18.10 -4.97 17.49
CA VAL A 42 -18.62 -6.31 17.15
C VAL A 42 -19.28 -6.21 15.77
N VAL A 43 -18.90 -7.08 14.84
CA VAL A 43 -19.40 -7.11 13.46
C VAL A 43 -20.03 -8.47 13.19
N ASN A 44 -21.36 -8.56 13.08
CA ASN A 44 -22.11 -9.80 12.91
C ASN A 44 -21.74 -10.87 13.96
N GLY A 45 -21.51 -10.45 15.21
CA GLY A 45 -21.11 -11.34 16.30
C GLY A 45 -19.61 -11.62 16.38
N LYS A 46 -18.79 -11.27 15.38
CA LYS A 46 -17.33 -11.39 15.45
C LYS A 46 -16.74 -10.17 16.19
N PRO A 47 -16.00 -10.36 17.30
CA PRO A 47 -15.47 -9.26 18.09
C PRO A 47 -14.16 -8.70 17.50
N ILE A 48 -14.02 -7.37 17.56
CA ILE A 48 -12.74 -6.67 17.40
C ILE A 48 -12.34 -6.20 18.79
N THR A 49 -11.25 -6.77 19.33
CA THR A 49 -10.77 -6.44 20.68
C THR A 49 -9.88 -5.19 20.66
N ALA A 50 -9.82 -4.48 21.80
CA ALA A 50 -8.92 -3.34 21.97
C ALA A 50 -7.44 -3.73 21.71
N SER A 51 -7.03 -4.91 22.17
CA SER A 51 -5.66 -5.41 21.95
C SER A 51 -5.32 -5.58 20.45
N VAL A 52 -6.25 -6.13 19.65
CA VAL A 52 -6.06 -6.26 18.18
C VAL A 52 -6.02 -4.88 17.54
N PHE A 53 -6.94 -4.00 17.93
CA PHE A 53 -6.99 -2.63 17.43
C PHE A 53 -5.68 -1.88 17.73
N ASP A 54 -5.24 -1.85 18.99
CA ASP A 54 -4.05 -1.11 19.42
C ASP A 54 -2.79 -1.60 18.69
N ASN A 55 -2.60 -2.93 18.60
CA ASN A 55 -1.46 -3.51 17.90
C ASN A 55 -1.43 -3.13 16.42
N GLN A 56 -2.56 -3.22 15.73
CA GLN A 56 -2.64 -2.88 14.31
C GLN A 56 -2.55 -1.36 14.08
N TYR A 57 -3.14 -0.54 14.95
CA TYR A 57 -3.06 0.92 14.88
C TYR A 57 -1.64 1.43 15.09
N GLN A 58 -0.91 0.89 16.07
CA GLN A 58 0.50 1.22 16.28
C GLN A 58 1.36 0.87 15.04
N ARG A 59 1.13 -0.29 14.43
CA ARG A 59 1.84 -0.66 13.20
C ARG A 59 1.50 0.29 12.05
N PHE A 60 0.24 0.67 11.92
CA PHE A 60 -0.22 1.63 10.92
C PHE A 60 0.47 2.99 11.10
N THR A 61 0.48 3.56 12.30
CA THR A 61 1.09 4.87 12.58
C THR A 61 2.60 4.86 12.36
N ARG A 62 3.31 3.77 12.74
CA ARG A 62 4.74 3.61 12.47
C ARG A 62 5.05 3.57 10.96
N ARG A 63 4.27 2.85 10.18
CA ARG A 63 4.45 2.78 8.71
C ARG A 63 4.20 4.12 8.03
N ALA A 64 3.25 4.89 8.54
CA ALA A 64 2.87 6.18 7.98
C ALA A 64 3.72 7.37 8.48
N ASN A 65 4.72 7.13 9.35
CA ASN A 65 5.53 8.17 10.02
C ASN A 65 4.68 9.27 10.70
N LEU A 66 3.49 8.89 11.22
CA LEU A 66 2.60 9.83 11.88
C LEU A 66 3.09 10.12 13.30
N SER A 67 3.49 11.36 13.57
CA SER A 67 3.81 11.80 14.94
C SER A 67 2.54 11.94 15.78
N GLN A 68 2.58 11.51 17.05
CA GLN A 68 1.42 11.48 17.97
C GLN A 68 1.01 12.86 18.53
N THR A 69 1.20 13.96 17.81
CA THR A 69 1.29 15.29 18.42
C THR A 69 0.01 16.11 18.50
N GLU A 70 -1.17 15.63 18.07
CA GLU A 70 -2.42 16.40 18.23
C GLU A 70 -3.62 15.53 18.64
N SER A 71 -4.21 15.82 19.82
CA SER A 71 -5.25 14.98 20.43
C SER A 71 -6.57 14.87 19.63
N SER A 72 -7.00 15.90 18.92
CA SER A 72 -8.22 15.87 18.10
C SER A 72 -8.05 15.06 16.82
N SER A 73 -6.91 15.22 16.14
CA SER A 73 -6.58 14.41 14.97
C SER A 73 -6.40 12.93 15.31
N THR A 74 -5.99 12.62 16.55
CA THR A 74 -5.80 11.24 17.03
C THR A 74 -7.13 10.49 17.16
N SER A 75 -8.19 11.12 17.65
CA SER A 75 -9.50 10.46 17.80
C SER A 75 -10.15 10.16 16.44
N GLU A 76 -10.11 11.11 15.51
CA GLU A 76 -10.61 10.93 14.14
C GLU A 76 -9.82 9.84 13.39
N LEU A 77 -8.49 9.84 13.53
CA LEU A 77 -7.64 8.81 12.94
C LEU A 77 -7.93 7.42 13.51
N LYS A 78 -8.14 7.29 14.84
CA LYS A 78 -8.50 6.02 15.46
C LYS A 78 -9.87 5.53 14.97
N MET A 79 -10.86 6.41 14.87
CA MET A 79 -12.19 6.06 14.36
C MET A 79 -12.11 5.66 12.88
N GLY A 80 -11.37 6.39 12.05
CA GLY A 80 -11.12 6.04 10.66
C GLY A 80 -10.45 4.68 10.51
N PHE A 81 -9.47 4.39 11.37
CA PHE A 81 -8.80 3.09 11.39
C PHE A 81 -9.74 1.96 11.86
N LEU A 82 -10.59 2.21 12.88
CA LEU A 82 -11.61 1.25 13.30
C LEU A 82 -12.59 0.92 12.18
N ASN A 83 -13.05 1.94 11.44
CA ASN A 83 -13.93 1.74 10.28
C ASN A 83 -13.28 0.83 9.23
N ARG A 84 -11.97 1.00 8.97
CA ARG A 84 -11.22 0.09 8.08
C ARG A 84 -11.21 -1.35 8.59
N LEU A 85 -11.03 -1.56 9.91
CA LEU A 85 -11.07 -2.92 10.49
C LEU A 85 -12.47 -3.55 10.38
N ILE A 86 -13.51 -2.74 10.54
CA ILE A 86 -14.91 -3.17 10.36
C ILE A 86 -15.14 -3.59 8.90
N GLU A 87 -14.70 -2.79 7.93
CA GLU A 87 -14.79 -3.09 6.50
C GLU A 87 -14.02 -4.37 6.16
N THR A 88 -12.79 -4.51 6.64
CA THR A 88 -12.01 -5.74 6.49
C THR A 88 -12.75 -6.95 7.05
N SER A 89 -13.34 -6.82 8.25
CA SER A 89 -14.12 -7.89 8.87
C SER A 89 -15.35 -8.28 8.03
N LEU A 90 -16.03 -7.31 7.43
CA LEU A 90 -17.17 -7.57 6.55
C LEU A 90 -16.75 -8.31 5.28
N LEU A 91 -15.65 -7.88 4.65
CA LEU A 91 -15.14 -8.53 3.43
C LEU A 91 -14.69 -9.97 3.70
N LEU A 92 -13.99 -10.22 4.82
CA LEU A 92 -13.58 -11.58 5.20
C LEU A 92 -14.80 -12.47 5.49
N GLN A 93 -15.85 -11.95 6.12
CA GLN A 93 -17.09 -12.69 6.36
C GLN A 93 -17.83 -12.99 5.06
N GLU A 94 -17.84 -12.05 4.12
CA GLU A 94 -18.42 -12.26 2.78
C GLU A 94 -17.68 -13.35 2.01
N ALA A 95 -16.32 -13.31 2.04
CA ALA A 95 -15.51 -14.36 1.43
C ALA A 95 -15.80 -15.74 2.04
N GLU A 96 -15.93 -15.81 3.36
CA GLU A 96 -16.29 -17.03 4.10
C GLU A 96 -17.68 -17.55 3.70
N MET A 97 -18.69 -16.67 3.60
CA MET A 97 -20.04 -17.05 3.15
C MET A 97 -20.05 -17.58 1.72
N LEU A 98 -19.18 -17.07 0.86
CA LEU A 98 -19.01 -17.52 -0.53
C LEU A 98 -18.12 -18.77 -0.67
N GLY A 99 -17.65 -19.36 0.46
CA GLY A 99 -16.79 -20.52 0.48
C GLY A 99 -15.41 -20.28 -0.13
N MET A 100 -14.92 -19.04 -0.13
CA MET A 100 -13.61 -18.70 -0.68
C MET A 100 -12.50 -18.97 0.34
N SER A 101 -11.37 -19.39 -0.17
CA SER A 101 -10.14 -19.62 0.62
C SER A 101 -8.92 -19.38 -0.25
N VAL A 102 -7.78 -19.14 0.38
CA VAL A 102 -6.47 -19.01 -0.26
C VAL A 102 -5.66 -20.26 0.05
N SER A 103 -5.19 -20.97 -0.98
CA SER A 103 -4.35 -22.15 -0.83
C SER A 103 -2.93 -21.78 -0.39
N GLU A 104 -2.22 -22.74 0.22
CA GLU A 104 -0.80 -22.55 0.56
C GLU A 104 0.08 -22.28 -0.67
N GLU A 105 -0.25 -22.89 -1.79
CA GLU A 105 0.49 -22.68 -3.04
C GLU A 105 0.31 -21.26 -3.57
N GLU A 106 -0.90 -20.73 -3.49
CA GLU A 106 -1.24 -19.37 -3.90
C GLU A 106 -0.54 -18.34 -3.00
N LEU A 107 -0.63 -18.53 -1.68
CA LEU A 107 0.06 -17.67 -0.71
C LEU A 107 1.59 -17.69 -0.92
N ASN A 108 2.18 -18.86 -1.11
CA ASN A 108 3.62 -18.99 -1.31
C ASN A 108 4.08 -18.34 -2.62
N ARG A 109 3.25 -18.36 -3.67
CA ARG A 109 3.50 -17.66 -4.93
C ARG A 109 3.54 -16.14 -4.73
N GLU A 110 2.53 -15.60 -4.05
CA GLU A 110 2.44 -14.17 -3.69
C GLU A 110 3.65 -13.74 -2.86
N ILE A 111 3.99 -14.51 -1.81
CA ILE A 111 5.15 -14.23 -0.95
C ILE A 111 6.46 -14.27 -1.75
N LYS A 112 6.59 -15.18 -2.71
CA LYS A 112 7.78 -15.25 -3.56
C LYS A 112 7.92 -14.01 -4.43
N GLN A 113 6.84 -13.56 -5.08
CA GLN A 113 6.83 -12.33 -5.88
C GLN A 113 7.20 -11.11 -5.03
N LEU A 114 6.57 -10.97 -3.86
CA LEU A 114 6.88 -9.87 -2.95
C LEU A 114 8.35 -9.87 -2.51
N LYS A 115 8.97 -11.04 -2.33
CA LYS A 115 10.38 -11.15 -1.94
C LYS A 115 11.33 -10.75 -3.07
N GLU A 116 10.94 -10.89 -4.33
CA GLU A 116 11.74 -10.48 -5.48
C GLU A 116 11.90 -8.95 -5.55
N ASP A 117 10.92 -8.20 -5.01
CA ASP A 117 10.93 -6.74 -4.91
C ASP A 117 11.79 -6.21 -3.74
N TYR A 118 12.21 -7.08 -2.82
CA TYR A 118 13.05 -6.72 -1.70
C TYR A 118 14.51 -7.13 -1.95
N PRO A 119 15.48 -6.28 -1.60
CA PRO A 119 16.89 -6.70 -1.56
C PRO A 119 17.04 -7.94 -0.67
N LYS A 120 17.98 -8.83 -0.99
CA LYS A 120 18.19 -10.09 -0.26
C LYS A 120 18.20 -9.84 1.25
N ASP A 121 17.37 -10.59 1.97
CA ASP A 121 17.25 -10.67 3.44
C ASP A 121 16.64 -9.47 4.20
N THR A 122 16.19 -8.41 3.52
CA THR A 122 15.61 -7.24 4.21
C THR A 122 14.18 -7.45 4.72
N LEU A 123 13.48 -8.50 4.31
CA LEU A 123 12.11 -8.76 4.79
C LEU A 123 12.08 -9.02 6.29
N ASN A 124 12.91 -9.93 6.79
CA ASN A 124 12.95 -10.27 8.22
C ASN A 124 13.34 -9.07 9.08
N GLU A 125 14.37 -8.31 8.67
CA GLU A 125 14.77 -7.08 9.34
C GLU A 125 13.64 -6.03 9.37
N THR A 126 12.88 -5.93 8.27
CA THR A 126 11.73 -5.02 8.18
C THR A 126 10.60 -5.46 9.10
N LEU A 127 10.30 -6.76 9.18
CA LEU A 127 9.29 -7.31 10.06
C LEU A 127 9.68 -7.10 11.54
N GLU A 128 10.93 -7.36 11.91
CA GLU A 128 11.44 -7.10 13.26
C GLU A 128 11.33 -5.63 13.65
N ARG A 129 11.70 -4.72 12.74
CA ARG A 129 11.61 -3.27 12.99
C ARG A 129 10.19 -2.80 13.26
N ILE A 130 9.18 -3.40 12.64
CA ILE A 130 7.76 -3.08 12.87
C ILE A 130 7.12 -3.94 13.96
N GLY A 131 7.87 -4.89 14.54
CA GLY A 131 7.38 -5.78 15.60
C GLY A 131 6.34 -6.80 15.13
N LEU A 132 6.46 -7.31 13.89
CA LEU A 132 5.54 -8.28 13.29
C LEU A 132 6.28 -9.61 13.09
N LYS A 133 5.70 -10.70 13.61
CA LYS A 133 6.24 -12.05 13.39
C LYS A 133 5.94 -12.51 11.96
N LEU A 134 6.83 -13.35 11.42
CA LEU A 134 6.70 -13.86 10.06
C LEU A 134 5.35 -14.59 9.82
N GLU A 135 4.91 -15.40 10.79
CA GLU A 135 3.64 -16.15 10.66
C GLU A 135 2.42 -15.21 10.73
N GLU A 136 2.46 -14.17 11.59
CA GLU A 136 1.42 -13.14 11.62
C GLU A 136 1.38 -12.35 10.30
N TRP A 137 2.55 -12.04 9.73
CA TRP A 137 2.64 -11.38 8.43
C TRP A 137 2.11 -12.25 7.30
N LYS A 138 2.38 -13.55 7.31
CA LYS A 138 1.81 -14.48 6.32
C LYS A 138 0.29 -14.52 6.40
N GLU A 139 -0.27 -14.52 7.61
CA GLU A 139 -1.71 -14.50 7.79
C GLU A 139 -2.33 -13.16 7.30
N GLU A 140 -1.70 -12.01 7.61
CA GLU A 140 -2.11 -10.72 7.03
C GLU A 140 -2.05 -10.73 5.48
N ARG A 141 -1.08 -11.44 4.88
CA ARG A 141 -1.00 -11.62 3.42
C ARG A 141 -2.12 -12.51 2.89
N ARG A 142 -2.43 -13.60 3.60
CA ARG A 142 -3.54 -14.51 3.26
C ARG A 142 -4.88 -13.78 3.28
N GLU A 143 -5.15 -13.02 4.35
CA GLU A 143 -6.37 -12.21 4.45
C GLU A 143 -6.47 -11.19 3.31
N LYS A 144 -5.37 -10.50 3.04
CA LYS A 144 -5.32 -9.54 1.92
C LYS A 144 -5.61 -10.21 0.58
N LEU A 145 -4.94 -11.30 0.29
CA LEU A 145 -5.12 -12.04 -0.96
C LEU A 145 -6.55 -12.58 -1.10
N LEU A 146 -7.15 -13.04 0.01
CA LEU A 146 -8.56 -13.46 0.02
C LEU A 146 -9.51 -12.31 -0.32
N ILE A 147 -9.26 -11.10 0.22
CA ILE A 147 -10.03 -9.90 -0.09
C ILE A 147 -9.83 -9.47 -1.54
N ASP A 148 -8.58 -9.48 -2.03
CA ASP A 148 -8.29 -9.14 -3.43
C ASP A 148 -9.01 -10.10 -4.39
N ASN A 149 -9.01 -11.39 -4.10
CA ASN A 149 -9.74 -12.41 -4.87
C ASN A 149 -11.27 -12.20 -4.81
N LEU A 150 -11.78 -11.82 -3.64
CA LEU A 150 -13.20 -11.50 -3.47
C LEU A 150 -13.60 -10.28 -4.32
N ILE A 151 -12.82 -9.19 -4.27
CA ILE A 151 -13.06 -7.98 -5.06
C ILE A 151 -13.01 -8.32 -6.55
N HIS A 152 -11.99 -9.07 -6.98
CA HIS A 152 -11.89 -9.51 -8.36
C HIS A 152 -13.13 -10.29 -8.81
N ARG A 153 -13.59 -11.22 -7.99
CA ARG A 153 -14.77 -12.04 -8.30
C ARG A 153 -16.07 -11.23 -8.33
N GLN A 154 -16.26 -10.30 -7.40
CA GLN A 154 -17.53 -9.59 -7.21
C GLN A 154 -17.64 -8.31 -8.06
N ILE A 155 -16.52 -7.71 -8.38
CA ILE A 155 -16.48 -6.40 -9.02
C ILE A 155 -15.74 -6.47 -10.37
N ASP A 156 -14.47 -6.86 -10.36
CA ASP A 156 -13.64 -6.72 -11.56
C ASP A 156 -14.10 -7.57 -12.72
N SER A 157 -14.57 -8.80 -12.42
CA SER A 157 -15.06 -9.75 -13.42
C SER A 157 -16.34 -9.29 -14.15
N VAL A 158 -17.07 -8.33 -13.58
CA VAL A 158 -18.33 -7.81 -14.17
C VAL A 158 -18.16 -6.45 -14.85
N ILE A 159 -17.01 -5.81 -14.68
CA ILE A 159 -16.71 -4.52 -15.31
C ILE A 159 -16.19 -4.76 -16.73
N HIS A 160 -16.93 -4.28 -17.70
CA HIS A 160 -16.48 -4.23 -19.08
C HIS A 160 -16.34 -2.77 -19.54
N VAL A 161 -15.26 -2.49 -20.24
CA VAL A 161 -15.03 -1.20 -20.90
C VAL A 161 -15.03 -1.46 -22.39
N SER A 162 -16.01 -0.89 -23.09
CA SER A 162 -16.16 -1.09 -24.54
C SER A 162 -15.32 -0.09 -25.34
N ASP A 163 -15.02 -0.45 -26.58
CA ASP A 163 -14.32 0.41 -27.54
C ASP A 163 -15.06 1.73 -27.81
N ASP A 164 -16.39 1.68 -27.82
CA ASP A 164 -17.22 2.88 -27.99
C ASP A 164 -17.07 3.85 -26.80
N GLU A 165 -16.99 3.32 -25.59
CA GLU A 165 -16.77 4.14 -24.40
C GLU A 165 -15.37 4.76 -24.39
N ILE A 166 -14.35 4.00 -24.75
CA ILE A 166 -12.98 4.50 -24.89
C ILE A 166 -12.93 5.61 -25.94
N SER A 167 -13.53 5.39 -27.10
CA SER A 167 -13.60 6.37 -28.18
C SER A 167 -14.36 7.63 -27.78
N SER A 168 -15.47 7.48 -27.07
CA SER A 168 -16.28 8.60 -26.55
C SER A 168 -15.51 9.41 -25.51
N TYR A 169 -14.84 8.71 -24.57
CA TYR A 169 -14.00 9.34 -23.56
C TYR A 169 -12.87 10.18 -24.18
N TYR A 170 -12.16 9.59 -25.14
CA TYR A 170 -11.10 10.29 -25.85
C TYR A 170 -11.59 11.56 -26.55
N LYS A 171 -12.72 11.46 -27.30
CA LYS A 171 -13.30 12.61 -28.01
C LYS A 171 -13.68 13.75 -27.06
N THR A 172 -14.26 13.39 -25.91
CA THR A 172 -14.75 14.36 -24.92
C THR A 172 -13.60 15.00 -24.14
N ASN A 173 -12.54 14.22 -23.86
CA ASN A 173 -11.44 14.61 -22.99
C ASN A 173 -10.11 14.77 -23.75
N LYS A 174 -10.14 15.02 -25.06
CA LYS A 174 -8.94 15.03 -25.91
C LYS A 174 -7.84 15.93 -25.35
N LYS A 175 -8.20 17.07 -24.75
CA LYS A 175 -7.23 18.01 -24.14
C LYS A 175 -6.43 17.44 -22.98
N GLU A 176 -6.96 16.46 -22.26
CA GLU A 176 -6.24 15.81 -21.15
C GLU A 176 -5.05 14.98 -21.62
N PHE A 177 -5.06 14.56 -22.89
CA PHE A 177 -4.00 13.76 -23.50
C PHE A 177 -2.99 14.58 -24.28
N GLU A 178 -3.21 15.89 -24.41
CA GLU A 178 -2.25 16.77 -25.05
C GLU A 178 -0.93 16.76 -24.29
N ARG A 179 0.14 16.44 -24.98
CA ARG A 179 1.49 16.49 -24.43
C ARG A 179 2.11 17.82 -24.80
N PRO A 180 2.46 18.67 -23.84
CA PRO A 180 3.13 19.93 -24.10
C PRO A 180 4.53 19.66 -24.65
N LEU A 181 5.23 20.72 -25.03
CA LEU A 181 6.65 20.64 -25.36
C LEU A 181 7.41 20.00 -24.17
N GLN A 182 8.16 18.94 -24.46
CA GLN A 182 9.04 18.28 -23.50
C GLN A 182 10.50 18.37 -23.96
N VAL A 183 11.41 18.30 -23.00
CA VAL A 183 12.85 18.26 -23.24
C VAL A 183 13.46 17.15 -22.42
N HIS A 184 14.40 16.43 -23.05
CA HIS A 184 15.38 15.59 -22.36
C HIS A 184 16.65 16.42 -22.20
N ALA A 185 17.12 16.58 -20.96
CA ALA A 185 18.29 17.38 -20.68
C ALA A 185 19.18 16.71 -19.63
N ARG A 186 20.43 17.11 -19.62
CA ARG A 186 21.42 16.75 -18.60
C ARG A 186 21.94 18.00 -17.92
N GLN A 187 22.45 17.87 -16.69
CA GLN A 187 23.09 18.95 -15.96
C GLN A 187 24.45 18.55 -15.37
N ILE A 188 25.28 19.56 -15.18
CA ILE A 188 26.41 19.53 -14.27
C ILE A 188 26.24 20.69 -13.28
N VAL A 189 26.39 20.43 -12.00
CA VAL A 189 26.33 21.45 -10.93
C VAL A 189 27.67 21.51 -10.24
N VAL A 190 28.22 22.70 -10.13
CA VAL A 190 29.50 22.92 -9.42
C VAL A 190 29.42 24.13 -8.50
N ALA A 191 30.41 24.27 -7.60
CA ALA A 191 30.37 25.30 -6.55
C ALA A 191 30.71 26.72 -7.09
N THR A 192 31.51 26.85 -8.15
CA THR A 192 32.00 28.14 -8.64
C THR A 192 31.76 28.31 -10.15
N GLU A 193 31.67 29.58 -10.57
CA GLU A 193 31.50 29.93 -11.99
C GLU A 193 32.73 29.55 -12.80
N GLU A 194 33.93 29.73 -12.24
CA GLU A 194 35.20 29.40 -12.88
C GLU A 194 35.29 27.90 -13.19
N GLU A 195 34.83 27.04 -12.27
CA GLU A 195 34.78 25.59 -12.49
C GLU A 195 33.78 25.24 -13.59
N ALA A 196 32.60 25.86 -13.57
CA ALA A 196 31.59 25.66 -14.62
C ALA A 196 32.10 26.09 -16.01
N ASP A 197 32.79 27.24 -16.12
CA ASP A 197 33.37 27.72 -17.37
C ASP A 197 34.52 26.83 -17.86
N ALA A 198 35.35 26.30 -16.94
CA ALA A 198 36.38 25.32 -17.27
C ALA A 198 35.79 24.05 -17.85
N LEU A 199 34.77 23.49 -17.19
CA LEU A 199 34.05 22.30 -17.68
C LEU A 199 33.37 22.54 -19.02
N ARG A 200 32.69 23.69 -19.14
CA ARG A 200 32.09 24.10 -20.41
C ARG A 200 33.09 24.13 -21.55
N SER A 201 34.28 24.67 -21.31
CA SER A 201 35.36 24.72 -22.30
C SER A 201 35.86 23.34 -22.71
N ARG A 202 35.91 22.38 -21.78
CA ARG A 202 36.28 20.97 -22.05
C ARG A 202 35.21 20.28 -22.90
N ILE A 203 33.93 20.46 -22.57
CA ILE A 203 32.80 19.90 -23.33
C ILE A 203 32.82 20.43 -24.78
N LEU A 204 33.04 21.74 -24.95
CA LEU A 204 33.13 22.36 -26.28
C LEU A 204 34.33 21.87 -27.12
N LYS A 205 35.37 21.34 -26.45
CA LYS A 205 36.51 20.67 -27.11
C LYS A 205 36.25 19.19 -27.39
N GLY A 206 35.08 18.66 -27.04
CA GLY A 206 34.66 17.30 -27.35
C GLY A 206 34.79 16.30 -26.22
N GLU A 207 35.08 16.74 -24.98
CA GLU A 207 35.04 15.84 -23.85
C GLU A 207 33.59 15.45 -23.53
N ASP A 208 33.41 14.23 -23.04
CA ASP A 208 32.09 13.65 -22.78
C ASP A 208 31.42 14.33 -21.60
N PHE A 209 30.18 14.79 -21.82
CA PHE A 209 29.39 15.48 -20.80
C PHE A 209 29.04 14.58 -19.61
N GLU A 210 28.67 13.32 -19.89
CA GLU A 210 28.23 12.37 -18.87
C GLU A 210 29.38 12.01 -17.94
N GLU A 211 30.56 11.77 -18.49
CA GLU A 211 31.79 11.50 -17.70
C GLU A 211 32.18 12.70 -16.83
N LEU A 212 32.09 13.91 -17.39
CA LEU A 212 32.35 15.12 -16.62
C LEU A 212 31.31 15.34 -15.51
N ALA A 213 30.05 15.01 -15.77
CA ALA A 213 29.00 15.04 -14.75
C ALA A 213 29.27 14.04 -13.64
N ARG A 214 29.64 12.81 -13.95
CA ARG A 214 29.96 11.77 -12.95
C ARG A 214 31.12 12.16 -12.05
N VAL A 215 32.10 12.85 -12.59
CA VAL A 215 33.34 13.22 -11.85
C VAL A 215 33.19 14.52 -11.08
N HIS A 216 32.51 15.50 -11.63
CA HIS A 216 32.54 16.88 -11.12
C HIS A 216 31.21 17.38 -10.58
N SER A 217 30.08 16.79 -10.96
CA SER A 217 28.78 17.32 -10.55
C SER A 217 28.50 17.04 -9.08
N LEU A 218 27.97 18.06 -8.40
CA LEU A 218 27.53 18.01 -7.00
C LEU A 218 26.06 17.55 -6.88
N SER A 219 25.35 17.40 -7.97
CA SER A 219 23.95 17.00 -7.96
C SER A 219 23.75 15.49 -7.74
N PRO A 220 22.62 15.06 -7.18
CA PRO A 220 22.32 13.64 -6.98
C PRO A 220 22.35 12.80 -8.26
N ASP A 221 22.00 13.41 -9.41
CA ASP A 221 21.96 12.79 -10.73
C ASP A 221 23.36 12.63 -11.37
N ALA A 222 24.43 13.07 -10.70
CA ALA A 222 25.81 12.93 -11.18
C ALA A 222 26.15 11.48 -11.57
N LYS A 223 25.68 10.49 -10.78
CA LYS A 223 25.95 9.07 -11.03
C LYS A 223 25.37 8.57 -12.35
N GLU A 224 24.23 9.13 -12.77
CA GLU A 224 23.57 8.90 -14.04
C GLU A 224 24.09 9.83 -15.16
N GLY A 225 25.25 10.46 -14.95
CA GLY A 225 25.83 11.41 -15.94
C GLY A 225 25.04 12.71 -16.03
N GLY A 226 24.40 13.13 -14.94
CA GLY A 226 23.63 14.35 -14.86
C GLY A 226 22.26 14.28 -15.55
N ASP A 227 21.71 13.09 -15.78
CA ASP A 227 20.45 12.90 -16.51
C ASP A 227 19.26 13.38 -15.72
N LEU A 228 18.53 14.37 -16.24
CA LEU A 228 17.29 14.91 -15.67
C LEU A 228 16.03 14.20 -16.21
N GLY A 229 16.20 13.28 -17.16
CA GLY A 229 15.09 12.65 -17.88
C GLY A 229 14.34 13.61 -18.78
N VAL A 230 13.13 13.19 -19.17
CA VAL A 230 12.22 13.98 -20.03
C VAL A 230 11.21 14.71 -19.15
N PHE A 231 11.12 16.03 -19.31
CA PHE A 231 10.21 16.85 -18.53
C PHE A 231 9.55 17.96 -19.35
N SER A 232 8.41 18.43 -18.88
CA SER A 232 7.68 19.56 -19.43
C SER A 232 7.99 20.83 -18.65
N LYS A 233 7.68 21.99 -19.25
CA LYS A 233 7.80 23.28 -18.58
C LYS A 233 6.94 23.31 -17.31
N GLY A 234 7.51 23.81 -16.20
CA GLY A 234 6.87 23.89 -14.88
C GLY A 234 7.09 22.66 -13.98
N GLN A 235 7.79 21.63 -14.46
CA GLN A 235 8.16 20.45 -13.66
C GLN A 235 9.53 20.60 -12.99
N MET A 236 10.36 21.49 -13.46
CA MET A 236 11.66 21.84 -12.90
C MET A 236 11.65 23.27 -12.36
N PRO A 237 12.64 23.68 -11.55
CA PRO A 237 12.80 25.07 -11.11
C PRO A 237 12.78 26.04 -12.29
N GLU A 238 12.25 27.25 -12.07
CA GLU A 238 12.03 28.23 -13.13
C GLU A 238 13.33 28.58 -13.87
N GLU A 239 14.45 28.62 -13.16
CA GLU A 239 15.77 28.92 -13.73
C GLU A 239 16.18 27.88 -14.78
N PHE A 240 15.80 26.61 -14.56
CA PHE A 240 16.06 25.51 -15.50
C PHE A 240 15.19 25.68 -16.74
N ASP A 241 13.90 25.90 -16.54
CA ASP A 241 12.93 26.09 -17.62
C ASP A 241 13.32 27.23 -18.54
N GLN A 242 13.76 28.36 -17.98
CA GLN A 242 14.19 29.54 -18.75
C GLN A 242 15.36 29.26 -19.67
N VAL A 243 16.16 28.24 -19.36
CA VAL A 243 17.34 27.85 -20.13
C VAL A 243 17.01 26.71 -21.08
N VAL A 244 16.63 25.55 -20.56
CA VAL A 244 16.54 24.32 -21.38
C VAL A 244 15.47 24.39 -22.47
N PHE A 245 14.37 25.09 -22.21
CA PHE A 245 13.29 25.27 -23.21
C PHE A 245 13.61 26.29 -24.31
N ARG A 246 14.70 27.07 -24.16
CA ARG A 246 15.16 28.02 -25.21
C ARG A 246 16.18 27.39 -26.16
N TYR A 247 16.92 26.38 -25.71
CA TYR A 247 17.98 25.78 -26.50
C TYR A 247 17.45 24.68 -27.41
N ARG A 248 18.15 24.45 -28.53
CA ARG A 248 17.87 23.36 -29.46
C ARG A 248 18.49 22.07 -28.95
N SER A 249 18.03 20.92 -29.46
CA SER A 249 18.67 19.62 -29.20
C SER A 249 20.18 19.69 -29.60
N GLY A 250 21.00 19.03 -28.80
CA GLY A 250 22.46 19.01 -28.93
C GLY A 250 23.16 20.27 -28.39
N THR A 251 22.43 21.26 -27.82
CA THR A 251 23.04 22.53 -27.41
C THR A 251 23.45 22.47 -25.93
N LEU A 252 24.70 22.94 -25.68
CA LEU A 252 25.23 23.21 -24.34
C LEU A 252 24.88 24.66 -23.93
N SER A 253 24.35 24.85 -22.74
CA SER A 253 24.05 26.17 -22.20
C SER A 253 25.28 27.01 -21.90
N LYS A 254 25.08 28.29 -21.65
CA LYS A 254 25.99 29.08 -20.84
C LYS A 254 25.89 28.65 -19.38
N VAL A 255 26.84 29.10 -18.56
CA VAL A 255 26.75 28.94 -17.10
C VAL A 255 25.51 29.62 -16.58
N VAL A 256 24.76 28.93 -15.72
CA VAL A 256 23.52 29.40 -15.10
C VAL A 256 23.68 29.34 -13.59
N GLN A 257 23.53 30.45 -12.92
CA GLN A 257 23.57 30.52 -11.46
C GLN A 257 22.20 30.17 -10.84
N SER A 258 22.20 29.39 -9.77
CA SER A 258 21.04 29.09 -8.94
C SER A 258 21.40 29.11 -7.46
N PRO A 259 20.43 28.96 -6.55
CA PRO A 259 20.71 28.76 -5.12
C PRO A 259 21.53 27.50 -4.82
N TYR A 260 21.60 26.55 -5.74
CA TYR A 260 22.30 25.27 -5.58
C TYR A 260 23.74 25.30 -6.16
N GLY A 261 24.15 26.38 -6.82
CA GLY A 261 25.45 26.50 -7.45
C GLY A 261 25.39 26.99 -8.90
N PHE A 262 26.39 26.64 -9.67
CA PHE A 262 26.55 26.98 -11.08
C PHE A 262 26.30 25.78 -11.95
N HIS A 263 25.40 25.92 -12.89
CA HIS A 263 24.87 24.84 -13.73
C HIS A 263 25.32 24.97 -15.18
N LEU A 264 25.59 23.82 -15.78
CA LEU A 264 25.67 23.65 -17.22
C LEU A 264 24.57 22.67 -17.63
N PHE A 265 23.77 23.06 -18.61
CA PHE A 265 22.74 22.20 -19.17
C PHE A 265 23.09 21.79 -20.60
N LYS A 266 22.87 20.51 -20.91
CA LYS A 266 22.91 20.00 -22.28
C LYS A 266 21.51 19.49 -22.64
N VAL A 267 20.90 20.08 -23.66
CA VAL A 267 19.62 19.61 -24.19
C VAL A 267 19.90 18.47 -25.13
N GLU A 268 19.50 17.25 -24.74
CA GLU A 268 19.71 16.06 -25.57
C GLU A 268 18.64 15.99 -26.67
N GLU A 269 17.36 16.09 -26.30
CA GLU A 269 16.27 15.96 -27.25
C GLU A 269 15.12 16.89 -26.91
N ARG A 270 14.33 17.24 -27.92
CA ARG A 270 13.10 18.05 -27.78
C ARG A 270 11.95 17.31 -28.43
N PHE A 271 10.87 17.14 -27.68
CA PHE A 271 9.66 16.50 -28.14
C PHE A 271 8.60 17.61 -28.34
N PRO A 272 8.21 17.90 -29.60
CA PRO A 272 7.25 18.96 -29.87
C PRO A 272 5.90 18.66 -29.22
N PRO A 273 5.07 19.69 -28.97
CA PRO A 273 3.72 19.47 -28.50
C PRO A 273 2.98 18.56 -29.46
N ARG A 274 2.27 17.57 -28.92
CA ARG A 274 1.47 16.66 -29.75
C ARG A 274 0.22 16.21 -29.02
N SER A 275 -0.78 15.85 -29.80
CA SER A 275 -1.96 15.14 -29.32
C SER A 275 -1.84 13.69 -29.72
N PRO A 276 -1.54 12.77 -28.77
CA PRO A 276 -1.53 11.32 -29.04
C PRO A 276 -2.84 10.91 -29.69
N ASP A 277 -2.79 9.96 -30.59
CA ASP A 277 -4.01 9.37 -31.14
C ASP A 277 -4.68 8.41 -30.14
N LEU A 278 -5.88 7.92 -30.51
CA LEU A 278 -6.66 7.06 -29.61
C LEU A 278 -5.91 5.77 -29.27
N GLU A 279 -5.19 5.19 -30.20
CA GLU A 279 -4.48 3.91 -29.98
C GLU A 279 -3.35 4.06 -28.96
N GLU A 280 -2.64 5.19 -29.00
CA GLU A 280 -1.55 5.48 -28.05
C GLU A 280 -2.04 5.62 -26.59
N VAL A 281 -3.29 6.02 -26.38
CA VAL A 281 -3.86 6.28 -25.04
C VAL A 281 -5.00 5.32 -24.69
N ARG A 282 -5.25 4.31 -25.51
CA ARG A 282 -6.36 3.36 -25.35
C ARG A 282 -6.31 2.67 -23.99
N ASP A 283 -5.17 2.11 -23.64
CA ASP A 283 -5.02 1.34 -22.38
C ASP A 283 -5.12 2.27 -21.16
N GLU A 284 -4.59 3.49 -21.27
CA GLU A 284 -4.74 4.52 -20.23
C GLU A 284 -6.20 4.88 -20.01
N ILE A 285 -6.96 5.11 -21.08
CA ILE A 285 -8.39 5.44 -21.00
C ILE A 285 -9.18 4.25 -20.44
N SER A 286 -8.92 3.05 -20.95
CA SER A 286 -9.57 1.83 -20.47
C SER A 286 -9.35 1.65 -18.97
N SER A 287 -8.11 1.79 -18.50
CA SER A 287 -7.76 1.70 -17.08
C SER A 287 -8.46 2.78 -16.25
N ARG A 288 -8.53 4.02 -16.71
CA ARG A 288 -9.23 5.12 -16.01
C ARG A 288 -10.73 4.84 -15.86
N ILE A 289 -11.38 4.39 -16.92
CA ILE A 289 -12.81 4.05 -16.89
C ILE A 289 -13.04 2.86 -15.95
N PHE A 290 -12.19 1.83 -16.06
CA PHE A 290 -12.27 0.63 -15.21
C PHE A 290 -12.12 1.01 -13.73
N LEU A 291 -11.08 1.73 -13.34
CA LEU A 291 -10.84 2.13 -11.93
C LEU A 291 -11.98 2.97 -11.38
N LYS A 292 -12.51 3.91 -12.17
CA LYS A 292 -13.65 4.73 -11.75
C LYS A 292 -14.90 3.88 -11.49
N ARG A 293 -15.16 2.87 -12.33
CA ARG A 293 -16.26 1.93 -12.12
C ARG A 293 -16.02 1.04 -10.91
N GLN A 294 -14.81 0.51 -10.78
CA GLN A 294 -14.41 -0.31 -9.65
C GLN A 294 -14.66 0.40 -8.32
N GLU A 295 -14.23 1.67 -8.21
CA GLU A 295 -14.47 2.49 -7.03
C GLU A 295 -15.96 2.68 -6.74
N ALA A 296 -16.76 3.00 -7.75
CA ALA A 296 -18.19 3.18 -7.60
C ALA A 296 -18.89 1.89 -7.17
N PHE A 297 -18.62 0.76 -7.84
CA PHE A 297 -19.17 -0.55 -7.48
C PHE A 297 -18.73 -0.99 -6.08
N PHE A 298 -17.44 -0.82 -5.75
CA PHE A 298 -16.94 -1.16 -4.43
C PHE A 298 -17.66 -0.37 -3.33
N LYS A 299 -17.85 0.92 -3.54
CA LYS A 299 -18.57 1.79 -2.59
C LYS A 299 -20.01 1.33 -2.39
N GLU A 300 -20.75 1.12 -3.47
CA GLU A 300 -22.13 0.66 -3.41
C GLU A 300 -22.26 -0.71 -2.73
N TRP A 301 -21.38 -1.62 -3.07
CA TRP A 301 -21.33 -2.94 -2.46
C TRP A 301 -20.97 -2.88 -0.97
N MET A 302 -19.96 -2.13 -0.58
CA MET A 302 -19.59 -1.93 0.81
C MET A 302 -20.71 -1.28 1.61
N ASP A 303 -21.39 -0.27 1.06
CA ASP A 303 -22.57 0.35 1.68
C ASP A 303 -23.69 -0.68 1.89
N SER A 304 -23.89 -1.59 0.94
CA SER A 304 -24.85 -2.69 1.07
C SER A 304 -24.46 -3.67 2.17
N LEU A 305 -23.18 -4.09 2.24
CA LEU A 305 -22.68 -4.96 3.31
C LEU A 305 -22.86 -4.33 4.70
N LYS A 306 -22.53 -3.05 4.84
CA LYS A 306 -22.73 -2.30 6.09
C LYS A 306 -24.19 -2.20 6.51
N LYS A 307 -25.11 -1.98 5.57
CA LYS A 307 -26.56 -1.90 5.84
C LYS A 307 -27.15 -3.23 6.32
N GLN A 308 -26.63 -4.35 5.82
CA GLN A 308 -27.08 -5.69 6.19
C GLN A 308 -26.44 -6.20 7.49
N ALA A 309 -25.31 -5.64 7.86
CA ALA A 309 -24.53 -6.08 9.00
C ALA A 309 -25.05 -5.53 10.34
N LYS A 310 -24.95 -6.35 11.39
CA LYS A 310 -25.12 -5.89 12.77
C LYS A 310 -23.78 -5.42 13.32
N ILE A 311 -23.57 -4.10 13.35
CA ILE A 311 -22.34 -3.48 13.81
C ILE A 311 -22.62 -2.76 15.14
N THR A 312 -21.82 -3.07 16.16
CA THR A 312 -21.82 -2.37 17.45
C THR A 312 -20.42 -1.84 17.70
N ILE A 313 -20.31 -0.54 17.97
CA ILE A 313 -19.03 0.14 18.24
C ILE A 313 -19.00 0.60 19.68
N PHE A 314 -17.85 0.51 20.34
CA PHE A 314 -17.58 0.93 21.71
C PHE A 314 -16.49 2.03 21.70
N PRO A 315 -16.85 3.28 21.38
CA PRO A 315 -15.87 4.37 21.20
C PRO A 315 -15.06 4.67 22.47
N GLU A 316 -15.64 4.40 23.64
CA GLU A 316 -15.01 4.58 24.96
C GLU A 316 -13.80 3.65 25.19
N ASN A 317 -13.61 2.67 24.33
CA ASN A 317 -12.51 1.71 24.40
C ASN A 317 -11.38 1.95 23.34
N LEU A 318 -11.46 3.08 22.62
CA LEU A 318 -10.47 3.48 21.60
C LEU A 318 -9.27 4.25 22.17
#